data_8d8b7afb4521fd57c98a71a36b3193ce
#
_entry.id   8d8b7afb4521fd57c98a71a36b3193ce
#
_cell.length_a   1.000
_cell.length_b   1.000
_cell.length_c   1.000
_cell.angle_alpha   90.00
_cell.angle_beta   90.00
_cell.angle_gamma   90.00
#
_symmetry.space_group_name_H-M   'P 1'
#
loop_
_entity.id
_entity.type
_entity.pdbx_description
1 polymer ?
#
loop_
_entity_poly.entity_id
_entity_poly.type
_entity_poly.pdbx_seq_one_letter_code
_entity_poly.pdbx_strand_id
1 'polypeptide(L)'
;MPLDSAIVFAPAGDVVPYALEALKPGGTAAVAGIYLSDVPALNYERYLFHERDLRSVTSNTRRDGEELFRLIARLPVTAHTTVVPFGTVDGALADVAHGRASGSLVTVLD
;
A
#
# COMPACT_ATOMS: atom_id res chain seq x y z
N MET A 1 -20.18 3.63 8.65
CA MET A 1 -20.48 2.31 8.07
C MET A 1 -19.21 1.47 8.19
N PRO A 2 -19.24 0.28 8.79
CA PRO A 2 -18.07 -0.58 8.90
C PRO A 2 -17.58 -1.05 7.52
N LEU A 3 -16.28 -1.31 7.41
CA LEU A 3 -15.64 -1.71 6.16
C LEU A 3 -15.60 -3.24 6.05
N ASP A 4 -15.73 -3.78 4.85
CA ASP A 4 -15.51 -5.21 4.57
C ASP A 4 -14.03 -5.57 4.66
N SER A 5 -13.17 -4.68 4.16
CA SER A 5 -11.72 -4.82 4.21
C SER A 5 -11.03 -3.47 4.19
N ALA A 6 -9.78 -3.44 4.66
CA ALA A 6 -8.91 -2.28 4.64
C ALA A 6 -7.52 -2.67 4.12
N ILE A 7 -6.87 -1.80 3.37
CA ILE A 7 -5.49 -2.00 2.94
C ILE A 7 -4.63 -0.88 3.53
N VAL A 8 -3.57 -1.24 4.24
CA VAL A 8 -2.63 -0.30 4.84
C VAL A 8 -1.38 -0.22 3.97
N PHE A 9 -1.22 0.90 3.26
CA PHE A 9 0.00 1.23 2.49
C PHE A 9 0.94 2.16 3.25
N ALA A 10 0.43 2.83 4.31
CA ALA A 10 1.24 3.75 5.10
C ALA A 10 2.38 3.02 5.81
N PRO A 11 3.60 3.58 5.86
CA PRO A 11 4.75 2.98 6.54
C PRO A 11 4.71 3.19 8.06
N ALA A 12 3.53 3.17 8.66
CA ALA A 12 3.28 3.46 10.07
C ALA A 12 2.40 2.37 10.71
N GLY A 13 2.98 1.62 11.64
CA GLY A 13 2.27 0.56 12.38
C GLY A 13 1.09 1.05 13.20
N ASP A 14 1.14 2.30 13.66
CA ASP A 14 0.06 2.95 14.42
C ASP A 14 -1.27 3.02 13.66
N VAL A 15 -1.25 2.91 12.33
CA VAL A 15 -2.47 2.90 11.50
C VAL A 15 -3.22 1.56 11.60
N VAL A 16 -2.53 0.48 11.93
CA VAL A 16 -3.12 -0.88 11.97
C VAL A 16 -4.28 -1.01 12.93
N PRO A 17 -4.22 -0.52 14.19
CA PRO A 17 -5.36 -0.56 15.10
C PRO A 17 -6.60 0.16 14.54
N TYR A 18 -6.43 1.31 13.91
CA TYR A 18 -7.55 2.06 13.31
C TYR A 18 -8.16 1.31 12.13
N ALA A 19 -7.33 0.67 11.30
CA ALA A 19 -7.82 -0.17 10.21
C ALA A 19 -8.67 -1.34 10.73
N LEU A 20 -8.19 -2.05 11.77
CA LEU A 20 -8.94 -3.14 12.41
C LEU A 20 -10.25 -2.67 13.04
N GLU A 21 -10.23 -1.52 13.71
CA GLU A 21 -11.43 -0.97 14.38
C GLU A 21 -12.52 -0.58 13.37
N ALA A 22 -12.12 -0.13 12.18
CA ALA A 22 -13.04 0.26 11.11
C ALA A 22 -13.74 -0.95 10.44
N LEU A 23 -13.23 -2.18 10.64
CA LEU A 23 -13.79 -3.38 10.03
C LEU A 23 -15.07 -3.84 10.71
N LYS A 24 -16.00 -4.38 9.91
CA LYS A 24 -17.09 -5.21 10.43
C LYS A 24 -16.55 -6.52 11.03
N PRO A 25 -17.35 -7.28 11.80
CA PRO A 25 -17.02 -8.66 12.16
C PRO A 25 -16.69 -9.50 10.91
N GLY A 26 -15.65 -10.32 10.98
CA GLY A 26 -15.15 -11.13 9.86
C GLY A 26 -14.41 -10.33 8.77
N GLY A 27 -14.12 -9.05 8.99
CA GLY A 27 -13.38 -8.22 8.02
C GLY A 27 -11.87 -8.44 8.09
N THR A 28 -11.17 -8.08 7.01
CA THR A 28 -9.71 -8.27 6.88
C THR A 28 -8.99 -6.94 6.71
N ALA A 29 -7.96 -6.69 7.54
CA ALA A 29 -6.96 -5.65 7.32
C ALA A 29 -5.71 -6.26 6.68
N ALA A 30 -5.38 -5.85 5.47
CA ALA A 30 -4.17 -6.26 4.75
C ALA A 30 -3.10 -5.18 4.84
N VAL A 31 -1.94 -5.52 5.41
CA VAL A 31 -0.77 -4.63 5.48
C VAL A 31 0.10 -4.88 4.25
N ALA A 32 0.10 -3.92 3.34
CA ALA A 32 0.85 -3.97 2.08
C ALA A 32 2.11 -3.07 2.09
N GLY A 33 2.30 -2.26 3.14
CA GLY A 33 3.50 -1.45 3.32
C GLY A 33 4.71 -2.34 3.63
N ILE A 34 5.80 -2.22 2.85
CA ILE A 34 7.00 -3.04 3.01
C ILE A 34 7.87 -2.54 4.18
N TYR A 35 7.86 -1.24 4.44
CA TYR A 35 8.70 -0.58 5.45
C TYR A 35 7.84 -0.02 6.58
N LEU A 36 7.13 -0.92 7.27
CA LEU A 36 6.24 -0.56 8.37
C LEU A 36 7.03 -0.46 9.68
N SER A 37 6.74 0.56 10.50
CA SER A 37 7.17 0.58 11.90
C SER A 37 6.45 -0.51 12.71
N ASP A 38 6.91 -0.76 13.93
CA ASP A 38 6.27 -1.73 14.82
C ASP A 38 4.78 -1.43 14.99
N VAL A 39 3.97 -2.50 14.97
CA VAL A 39 2.55 -2.42 15.30
C VAL A 39 2.43 -2.33 16.83
N PRO A 40 1.69 -1.36 17.37
CA PRO A 40 1.52 -1.25 18.82
C PRO A 40 0.75 -2.44 19.39
N ALA A 41 0.82 -2.61 20.71
CA ALA A 41 0.06 -3.65 21.40
C ALA A 41 -1.43 -3.52 21.08
N LEU A 42 -2.06 -4.63 20.68
CA LEU A 42 -3.47 -4.70 20.33
C LEU A 42 -4.29 -5.24 21.50
N ASN A 43 -5.35 -4.53 21.85
CA ASN A 43 -6.38 -5.11 22.71
C ASN A 43 -7.18 -6.14 21.92
N TYR A 44 -7.12 -7.40 22.36
CA TYR A 44 -7.74 -8.52 21.65
C TYR A 44 -9.25 -8.32 21.46
N GLU A 45 -9.97 -7.97 22.53
CA GLU A 45 -11.42 -7.81 22.50
C GLU A 45 -11.87 -6.73 21.52
N ARG A 46 -11.16 -5.60 21.53
CA ARG A 46 -11.49 -4.45 20.68
C ARG A 46 -11.18 -4.68 19.21
N TYR A 47 -10.04 -5.31 18.91
CA TYR A 47 -9.50 -5.31 17.55
C TYR A 47 -9.66 -6.64 16.82
N LEU A 48 -9.63 -7.80 17.52
CA LEU A 48 -9.58 -9.11 16.89
C LEU A 48 -10.74 -10.04 17.27
N PHE A 49 -11.36 -9.85 18.43
CA PHE A 49 -12.36 -10.77 18.99
C PHE A 49 -13.52 -11.10 18.02
N HIS A 50 -13.91 -10.18 17.16
CA HIS A 50 -15.01 -10.36 16.20
C HIS A 50 -14.55 -11.03 14.88
N GLU A 51 -13.67 -12.01 14.95
CA GLU A 51 -13.17 -12.77 13.79
C GLU A 51 -12.50 -11.87 12.74
N ARG A 52 -11.89 -10.76 13.16
CA ARG A 52 -11.16 -9.88 12.25
C ARG A 52 -9.77 -10.44 11.96
N ASP A 53 -9.41 -10.41 10.69
CA ASP A 53 -8.09 -10.81 10.22
C ASP A 53 -7.14 -9.63 10.13
N LEU A 54 -5.91 -9.81 10.64
CA LEU A 54 -4.76 -8.97 10.32
C LEU A 54 -3.78 -9.79 9.48
N ARG A 55 -3.51 -9.35 8.27
CA ARG A 55 -2.73 -10.11 7.30
C ARG A 55 -1.65 -9.24 6.66
N SER A 56 -0.44 -9.76 6.53
CA SER A 56 0.64 -9.10 5.80
C SER A 56 0.73 -9.60 4.36
N VAL A 57 1.28 -8.75 3.49
CA VAL A 57 1.58 -9.08 2.08
C VAL A 57 3.08 -8.87 1.89
N THR A 58 3.81 -9.96 1.60
CA THR A 58 5.27 -9.88 1.40
C THR A 58 5.62 -9.46 -0.03
N SER A 59 4.97 -10.07 -1.01
CA SER A 59 5.24 -9.82 -2.43
C SER A 59 4.10 -10.35 -3.30
N ASN A 60 4.14 -9.98 -4.56
CA ASN A 60 3.24 -10.49 -5.58
C ASN A 60 3.84 -11.70 -6.31
N THR A 61 2.97 -12.60 -6.76
CA THR A 61 3.32 -13.73 -7.63
C THR A 61 3.21 -13.32 -9.10
N ARG A 62 3.72 -14.17 -10.01
CA ARG A 62 3.49 -14.00 -11.46
C ARG A 62 1.99 -13.96 -11.77
N ARG A 63 1.20 -14.80 -11.12
CA ARG A 63 -0.25 -14.88 -11.32
C ARG A 63 -0.93 -13.57 -10.93
N ASP A 64 -0.54 -12.96 -9.82
CA ASP A 64 -1.09 -11.67 -9.39
C ASP A 64 -0.81 -10.59 -10.43
N GLY A 65 0.39 -10.57 -11.02
CA GLY A 65 0.75 -9.67 -12.12
C GLY A 65 -0.10 -9.89 -13.37
N GLU A 66 -0.31 -11.15 -13.78
CA GLU A 66 -1.16 -11.48 -14.92
C GLU A 66 -2.63 -11.08 -14.68
N GLU A 67 -3.15 -11.31 -13.48
CA GLU A 67 -4.51 -10.92 -13.11
C GLU A 67 -4.65 -9.39 -13.06
N LEU A 68 -3.65 -8.67 -12.55
CA LEU A 68 -3.61 -7.21 -12.56
C LEU A 68 -3.66 -6.67 -14.01
N PHE A 69 -2.84 -7.19 -14.92
CA PHE A 69 -2.85 -6.75 -16.31
C PHE A 69 -4.18 -7.03 -17.01
N ARG A 70 -4.84 -8.15 -16.73
CA ARG A 70 -6.19 -8.43 -17.24
C ARG A 70 -7.23 -7.43 -16.70
N LEU A 71 -7.07 -7.02 -15.43
CA LEU A 71 -7.96 -6.06 -14.79
C LEU A 71 -7.79 -4.66 -15.36
N ILE A 72 -6.56 -4.14 -15.41
CA ILE A 72 -6.29 -2.79 -15.94
C ILE A 72 -6.57 -2.63 -17.43
N ALA A 73 -6.51 -3.73 -18.21
CA ALA A 73 -6.95 -3.71 -19.60
C ALA A 73 -8.45 -3.42 -19.79
N ARG A 74 -9.24 -3.56 -18.72
CA ARG A 74 -10.70 -3.34 -18.73
C ARG A 74 -11.12 -2.08 -17.96
N LEU A 75 -10.22 -1.52 -17.18
CA LEU A 75 -10.48 -0.37 -16.33
C LEU A 75 -9.58 0.80 -16.74
N PRO A 76 -10.09 2.04 -16.73
CA PRO A 76 -9.29 3.22 -17.04
C PRO A 76 -8.35 3.56 -15.86
N VAL A 77 -7.33 2.73 -15.65
CA VAL A 77 -6.30 2.96 -14.62
C VAL A 77 -5.15 3.73 -15.27
N THR A 78 -4.92 4.95 -14.80
CA THR A 78 -3.79 5.78 -15.24
C THR A 78 -2.84 6.01 -14.07
N ALA A 79 -1.57 5.65 -14.25
CA ALA A 79 -0.53 5.96 -13.29
C ALA A 79 -0.19 7.46 -13.36
N HIS A 80 -0.12 8.11 -12.20
CA HIS A 80 0.41 9.47 -12.15
C HIS A 80 1.93 9.43 -12.26
N THR A 81 2.47 9.94 -13.36
CA THR A 81 3.91 9.89 -13.66
C THR A 81 4.46 11.28 -13.97
N THR A 82 5.69 11.52 -13.53
CA THR A 82 6.49 12.69 -13.91
C THR A 82 7.73 12.21 -14.66
N VAL A 83 7.87 12.62 -15.92
CA VAL A 83 9.03 12.25 -16.74
C VAL A 83 10.19 13.18 -16.42
N VAL A 84 11.37 12.58 -16.19
CA VAL A 84 12.62 13.31 -15.94
C VAL A 84 13.74 12.79 -16.86
N PRO A 85 14.65 13.67 -17.34
CA PRO A 85 15.80 13.23 -18.15
C PRO A 85 16.70 12.28 -17.33
N PHE A 86 17.28 11.27 -17.99
CA PHE A 86 18.18 10.32 -17.32
C PHE A 86 19.35 11.01 -16.63
N GLY A 87 19.91 12.07 -17.24
CA GLY A 87 21.01 12.86 -16.65
C GLY A 87 20.69 13.53 -15.31
N THR A 88 19.41 13.55 -14.88
CA THR A 88 18.96 14.13 -13.60
C THR A 88 18.53 13.08 -12.57
N VAL A 89 18.85 11.80 -12.79
CA VAL A 89 18.40 10.67 -11.94
C VAL A 89 18.80 10.84 -10.49
N ASP A 90 19.99 11.37 -10.20
CA ASP A 90 20.45 11.59 -8.81
C ASP A 90 19.55 12.60 -8.07
N GLY A 91 19.15 13.67 -8.76
CA GLY A 91 18.21 14.65 -8.22
C GLY A 91 16.82 14.03 -8.00
N ALA A 92 16.35 13.22 -8.94
CA ALA A 92 15.08 12.52 -8.84
C ALA A 92 15.06 11.53 -7.66
N LEU A 93 16.14 10.79 -7.43
CA LEU A 93 16.29 9.91 -6.27
C LEU A 93 16.29 10.69 -4.94
N ALA A 94 16.99 11.83 -4.91
CA ALA A 94 16.98 12.71 -3.74
C ALA A 94 15.57 13.26 -3.46
N ASP A 95 14.78 13.57 -4.49
CA ASP A 95 13.41 14.05 -4.33
C ASP A 95 12.49 12.95 -3.76
N VAL A 96 12.63 11.71 -4.22
CA VAL A 96 11.92 10.56 -3.64
C VAL A 96 12.32 10.36 -2.17
N ALA A 97 13.63 10.37 -1.87
CA ALA A 97 14.15 10.15 -0.51
C ALA A 97 13.66 11.20 0.50
N HIS A 98 13.41 12.43 0.06
CA HIS A 98 12.92 13.51 0.90
C HIS A 98 11.41 13.74 0.81
N GLY A 99 10.66 12.86 0.15
CA GLY A 99 9.21 12.96 0.02
C GLY A 99 8.74 14.16 -0.84
N ARG A 100 9.59 14.69 -1.71
CA ARG A 100 9.25 15.80 -2.62
C ARG A 100 8.64 15.35 -3.94
N ALA A 101 8.71 14.05 -4.25
CA ALA A 101 8.11 13.47 -5.44
C ALA A 101 6.62 13.15 -5.22
N SER A 102 5.79 13.40 -6.22
CA SER A 102 4.39 12.97 -6.26
C SER A 102 4.19 12.00 -7.42
N GLY A 103 3.56 10.86 -7.15
CA GLY A 103 3.42 9.78 -8.12
C GLY A 103 4.74 9.06 -8.40
N SER A 104 4.90 8.57 -9.61
CA SER A 104 6.11 7.86 -10.04
C SER A 104 7.01 8.77 -10.91
N LEU A 105 8.27 8.92 -10.52
CA LEU A 105 9.27 9.53 -11.40
C LEU A 105 9.74 8.51 -12.43
N VAL A 106 9.67 8.85 -13.70
CA VAL A 106 10.07 7.98 -14.81
C VAL A 106 11.22 8.63 -15.53
N THR A 107 12.39 8.01 -15.50
CA THR A 107 13.56 8.48 -16.26
C THR A 107 13.49 7.97 -17.68
N VAL A 108 13.77 8.84 -18.65
CA VAL A 108 13.86 8.50 -20.07
C VAL A 108 15.28 8.64 -20.56
N LEU A 109 15.69 7.69 -21.42
CA LEU A 109 16.94 7.75 -22.16
C LEU A 109 16.68 8.53 -23.44
N ASP A 110 17.62 9.45 -23.78
CA ASP A 110 17.61 10.19 -25.04
C ASP A 110 18.00 9.28 -26.21
#